data_26b88785b409d258415be767629939b6
#
_entry.id   26b88785b409d258415be767629939b6
#
_cell.length_a   1.000
_cell.length_b   1.000
_cell.length_c   1.000
_cell.angle_alpha   90.00
_cell.angle_beta   90.00
_cell.angle_gamma   90.00
#
_symmetry.space_group_name_H-M   'P 1'
#
loop_
_entity.id
_entity.type
_entity.pdbx_description
1 polymer ?
#
loop_
_entity_poly.entity_id
_entity_poly.type
_entity_poly.pdbx_seq_one_letter_code
_entity_poly.pdbx_strand_id
1 'polypeptide(L)'
;VENKDEVLAVEAVTGEKRKAIAEAGILGNIIDRVGLVFALCFIVSMSILILEIFMRYVLNSPTLWAHETTIFLCAIAFIYGGVYCAAHDRHIRVVLIYDMVGPKMRRMLDVVISLVCFFSAAFFAYASWLMVARSVWSPDGAIRLERTGSAWNPPYPALLKLFMLAMLLVLAVQFIILAYNYARKPQR
;
A
#
# COMPACT_ATOMS: atom_id res chain seq x y z
N VAL A 1 -3.05 15.28 34.79
CA VAL A 1 -2.34 14.27 33.93
C VAL A 1 -3.42 13.40 33.35
N GLU A 2 -3.88 13.77 32.15
CA GLU A 2 -4.87 13.02 31.39
C GLU A 2 -4.23 11.69 30.98
N ASN A 3 -4.90 10.60 31.31
CA ASN A 3 -4.33 9.27 31.16
C ASN A 3 -4.19 8.94 29.65
N LYS A 4 -2.98 8.90 29.16
CA LYS A 4 -2.63 8.67 27.76
C LYS A 4 -3.24 7.37 27.21
N ASP A 5 -3.48 6.41 28.08
CA ASP A 5 -4.08 5.10 27.73
C ASP A 5 -5.60 5.20 27.53
N GLU A 6 -6.29 6.09 28.25
CA GLU A 6 -7.71 6.40 28.02
C GLU A 6 -7.93 7.14 26.71
N VAL A 7 -7.05 8.10 26.39
CA VAL A 7 -7.11 8.82 25.11
C VAL A 7 -6.89 7.87 23.93
N LEU A 8 -5.92 6.95 24.03
CA LEU A 8 -5.68 5.93 23.02
C LEU A 8 -6.84 4.93 22.88
N ALA A 9 -7.48 4.58 24.00
CA ALA A 9 -8.67 3.71 23.98
C ALA A 9 -9.88 4.40 23.35
N VAL A 10 -10.11 5.68 23.65
CA VAL A 10 -11.19 6.49 23.06
C VAL A 10 -10.96 6.70 21.57
N GLU A 11 -9.72 6.99 21.14
CA GLU A 11 -9.35 7.09 19.72
C GLU A 11 -9.54 5.76 18.96
N ALA A 12 -9.27 4.61 19.61
CA ALA A 12 -9.50 3.30 19.03
C ALA A 12 -10.99 2.98 18.84
N VAL A 13 -11.85 3.47 19.73
CA VAL A 13 -13.30 3.21 19.71
C VAL A 13 -14.04 4.20 18.80
N THR A 14 -13.61 5.47 18.77
CA THR A 14 -14.28 6.52 17.98
C THR A 14 -13.92 6.50 16.49
N GLY A 15 -12.92 5.72 16.08
CA GLY A 15 -12.56 5.59 14.67
C GLY A 15 -12.18 6.93 14.02
N GLU A 16 -11.64 7.87 14.79
CA GLU A 16 -11.23 9.16 14.27
C GLU A 16 -10.20 8.94 13.17
N LYS A 17 -10.58 9.33 11.94
CA LYS A 17 -9.71 9.20 10.75
C LYS A 17 -8.44 10.00 11.01
N ARG A 18 -7.38 9.33 11.39
CA ARG A 18 -6.06 9.95 11.49
C ARG A 18 -5.65 10.39 10.09
N LYS A 19 -5.61 11.70 9.88
CA LYS A 19 -5.12 12.30 8.63
C LYS A 19 -3.65 11.93 8.41
N ALA A 20 -3.26 11.87 7.14
CA ALA A 20 -1.85 11.75 6.79
C ALA A 20 -1.03 12.84 7.50
N ILE A 21 0.23 12.52 7.84
CA ILE A 21 1.11 13.49 8.51
C ILE A 21 1.31 14.74 7.66
N ALA A 22 1.49 15.90 8.31
CA ALA A 22 1.65 17.18 7.63
C ALA A 22 2.84 17.19 6.64
N GLU A 23 3.86 16.41 6.93
CA GLU A 23 5.06 16.22 6.11
C GLU A 23 4.79 15.42 4.82
N ALA A 24 3.74 14.60 4.78
CA ALA A 24 3.32 13.87 3.58
C ALA A 24 2.73 14.78 2.49
N GLY A 25 2.38 16.02 2.83
CA GLY A 25 1.92 17.04 1.89
C GLY A 25 0.57 16.72 1.25
N ILE A 26 0.34 17.26 0.06
CA ILE A 26 -0.91 17.09 -0.70
C ILE A 26 -1.09 15.62 -1.14
N LEU A 27 0.00 14.96 -1.51
CA LEU A 27 -0.02 13.56 -1.93
C LEU A 27 -0.51 12.65 -0.80
N GLY A 28 -0.07 12.90 0.45
CA GLY A 28 -0.55 12.17 1.62
C GLY A 28 -2.06 12.27 1.82
N ASN A 29 -2.65 13.45 1.60
CA ASN A 29 -4.10 13.63 1.71
C ASN A 29 -4.89 12.89 0.62
N ILE A 30 -4.32 12.79 -0.60
CA ILE A 30 -4.92 12.01 -1.69
C ILE A 30 -4.86 10.52 -1.34
N ILE A 31 -3.71 10.04 -0.88
CA ILE A 31 -3.53 8.64 -0.44
C ILE A 31 -4.52 8.30 0.67
N ASP A 32 -4.69 9.18 1.66
CA ASP A 32 -5.65 8.96 2.76
C ASP A 32 -7.09 8.84 2.25
N ARG A 33 -7.51 9.73 1.37
CA ARG A 33 -8.87 9.71 0.81
C ARG A 33 -9.15 8.46 -0.02
N VAL A 34 -8.21 8.05 -0.84
CA VAL A 34 -8.31 6.86 -1.69
C VAL A 34 -8.22 5.57 -0.86
N GLY A 35 -7.59 5.63 0.30
CA GLY A 35 -7.45 4.48 1.23
C GLY A 35 -8.76 3.81 1.59
N LEU A 36 -9.85 4.58 1.71
CA LEU A 36 -11.18 4.04 1.98
C LEU A 36 -11.67 3.09 0.87
N VAL A 37 -11.38 3.42 -0.39
CA VAL A 37 -11.78 2.59 -1.54
C VAL A 37 -11.09 1.22 -1.45
N PHE A 38 -9.78 1.20 -1.11
CA PHE A 38 -9.06 -0.06 -0.94
C PHE A 38 -9.45 -0.82 0.33
N ALA A 39 -9.85 -0.14 1.38
CA ALA A 39 -10.43 -0.78 2.56
C ALA A 39 -11.74 -1.51 2.22
N LEU A 40 -12.58 -0.93 1.36
CA LEU A 40 -13.80 -1.58 0.87
C LEU A 40 -13.50 -2.86 0.06
N CYS A 41 -12.35 -2.96 -0.61
CA CYS A 41 -11.96 -4.19 -1.32
C CYS A 41 -11.92 -5.41 -0.39
N PHE A 42 -11.53 -5.24 0.88
CA PHE A 42 -11.54 -6.35 1.85
C PHE A 42 -12.96 -6.78 2.19
N ILE A 43 -13.91 -5.83 2.36
CA ILE A 43 -15.31 -6.14 2.63
C ILE A 43 -15.92 -6.88 1.45
N VAL A 44 -15.65 -6.40 0.22
CA VAL A 44 -16.10 -7.06 -1.02
C VAL A 44 -15.48 -8.45 -1.15
N SER A 45 -14.19 -8.61 -0.88
CA SER A 45 -13.50 -9.91 -0.90
C SER A 45 -14.13 -10.91 0.08
N MET A 46 -14.42 -10.45 1.31
CA MET A 46 -15.10 -11.27 2.31
C MET A 46 -16.50 -11.69 1.84
N SER A 47 -17.26 -10.76 1.27
CA SER A 47 -18.60 -11.04 0.75
C SER A 47 -18.58 -12.07 -0.39
N ILE A 48 -17.60 -11.96 -1.30
CA ILE A 48 -17.41 -12.92 -2.39
C ILE A 48 -17.08 -14.32 -1.84
N LEU A 49 -16.22 -14.42 -0.81
CA LEU A 49 -15.88 -15.70 -0.21
C LEU A 49 -17.09 -16.34 0.51
N ILE A 50 -17.89 -15.56 1.22
CA ILE A 50 -19.12 -16.06 1.84
C ILE A 50 -20.08 -16.57 0.77
N LEU A 51 -20.27 -15.82 -0.30
CA LEU A 51 -21.07 -16.25 -1.44
C LEU A 51 -20.54 -17.56 -2.05
N GLU A 52 -19.24 -17.69 -2.25
CA GLU A 52 -18.61 -18.91 -2.80
C GLU A 52 -18.85 -20.12 -1.88
N ILE A 53 -18.72 -19.93 -0.56
CA ILE A 53 -19.02 -21.00 0.41
C ILE A 53 -20.47 -21.45 0.28
N PHE A 54 -21.41 -20.51 0.21
CA PHE A 54 -22.83 -20.83 0.04
C PHE A 54 -23.11 -21.56 -1.28
N MET A 55 -22.59 -21.04 -2.39
CA MET A 55 -22.74 -21.66 -3.72
C MET A 55 -22.17 -23.08 -3.76
N ARG A 56 -21.01 -23.28 -3.15
CA ARG A 56 -20.31 -24.58 -3.14
C ARG A 56 -20.99 -25.63 -2.27
N TYR A 57 -21.39 -25.27 -1.04
CA TYR A 57 -21.84 -26.23 -0.06
C TYR A 57 -23.37 -26.35 0.01
N VAL A 58 -24.13 -25.32 -0.30
CA VAL A 58 -25.61 -25.33 -0.26
C VAL A 58 -26.18 -25.64 -1.63
N LEU A 59 -25.68 -25.01 -2.68
CA LEU A 59 -26.20 -25.15 -4.05
C LEU A 59 -25.40 -26.16 -4.88
N ASN A 60 -24.31 -26.74 -4.35
CA ASN A 60 -23.42 -27.66 -5.04
C ASN A 60 -22.97 -27.17 -6.44
N SER A 61 -22.84 -25.85 -6.60
CA SER A 61 -22.50 -25.15 -7.83
C SER A 61 -21.32 -24.17 -7.58
N PRO A 62 -20.06 -24.66 -7.48
CA PRO A 62 -18.90 -23.83 -7.21
C PRO A 62 -18.65 -22.83 -8.33
N THR A 63 -18.23 -21.60 -7.97
CA THR A 63 -17.90 -20.56 -8.93
C THR A 63 -16.44 -20.67 -9.38
N LEU A 64 -16.16 -20.33 -10.64
CA LEU A 64 -14.79 -20.36 -11.21
C LEU A 64 -14.03 -19.05 -10.95
N TRP A 65 -14.74 -17.96 -10.70
CA TRP A 65 -14.19 -16.60 -10.66
C TRP A 65 -13.94 -16.06 -9.24
N ALA A 66 -14.68 -16.57 -8.23
CA ALA A 66 -14.68 -15.97 -6.90
C ALA A 66 -13.30 -15.98 -6.24
N HIS A 67 -12.60 -17.11 -6.31
CA HIS A 67 -11.27 -17.24 -5.69
C HIS A 67 -10.22 -16.29 -6.30
N GLU A 68 -10.16 -16.23 -7.62
CA GLU A 68 -9.20 -15.36 -8.32
C GLU A 68 -9.49 -13.89 -8.12
N THR A 69 -10.79 -13.51 -8.13
CA THR A 69 -11.20 -12.13 -7.87
C THR A 69 -10.86 -11.71 -6.45
N THR A 70 -11.06 -12.59 -5.48
CA THR A 70 -10.71 -12.32 -4.08
C THR A 70 -9.21 -12.12 -3.90
N ILE A 71 -8.38 -13.00 -4.49
CA ILE A 71 -6.92 -12.86 -4.45
C ILE A 71 -6.50 -11.52 -5.08
N PHE A 72 -7.07 -11.17 -6.23
CA PHE A 72 -6.76 -9.90 -6.90
C PHE A 72 -7.14 -8.69 -6.05
N LEU A 73 -8.36 -8.64 -5.48
CA LEU A 73 -8.81 -7.56 -4.62
C LEU A 73 -7.95 -7.41 -3.36
N CYS A 74 -7.64 -8.52 -2.71
CA CYS A 74 -6.75 -8.50 -1.54
C CYS A 74 -5.35 -8.01 -1.93
N ALA A 75 -4.79 -8.48 -3.04
CA ALA A 75 -3.45 -8.10 -3.46
C ALA A 75 -3.34 -6.58 -3.76
N ILE A 76 -4.31 -5.99 -4.48
CA ILE A 76 -4.31 -4.54 -4.72
C ILE A 76 -4.47 -3.74 -3.43
N ALA A 77 -5.30 -4.22 -2.49
CA ALA A 77 -5.49 -3.56 -1.21
C ALA A 77 -4.21 -3.61 -0.35
N PHE A 78 -3.49 -4.74 -0.33
CA PHE A 78 -2.21 -4.85 0.38
C PHE A 78 -1.11 -3.99 -0.24
N ILE A 79 -0.98 -3.97 -1.56
CA ILE A 79 0.01 -3.14 -2.26
C ILE A 79 -0.25 -1.66 -1.94
N TYR A 80 -1.52 -1.23 -1.99
CA TYR A 80 -1.89 0.13 -1.62
C TYR A 80 -1.62 0.44 -0.14
N GLY A 81 -1.84 -0.53 0.74
CA GLY A 81 -1.57 -0.42 2.18
C GLY A 81 -0.13 0.00 2.48
N GLY A 82 0.86 -0.44 1.69
CA GLY A 82 2.25 -0.02 1.81
C GLY A 82 2.43 1.50 1.59
N VAL A 83 1.78 2.05 0.57
CA VAL A 83 1.79 3.50 0.28
C VAL A 83 1.06 4.28 1.38
N TYR A 84 -0.07 3.74 1.85
CA TYR A 84 -0.83 4.32 2.96
C TYR A 84 -0.01 4.40 4.25
N CYS A 85 0.70 3.33 4.60
CA CYS A 85 1.60 3.31 5.76
C CYS A 85 2.72 4.37 5.65
N ALA A 86 3.27 4.57 4.45
CA ALA A 86 4.27 5.61 4.21
C ALA A 86 3.71 7.02 4.44
N ALA A 87 2.49 7.30 3.97
CA ALA A 87 1.84 8.59 4.13
C ALA A 87 1.49 8.92 5.60
N HIS A 88 1.32 7.89 6.44
CA HIS A 88 1.00 8.02 7.87
C HIS A 88 2.22 7.88 8.79
N ASP A 89 3.43 7.81 8.23
CA ASP A 89 4.68 7.63 8.98
C ASP A 89 4.66 6.39 9.90
N ARG A 90 3.98 5.33 9.48
CA ARG A 90 3.85 4.08 10.22
C ARG A 90 4.84 3.00 9.81
N HIS A 91 5.94 3.40 9.17
CA HIS A 91 7.04 2.48 8.95
C HIS A 91 7.68 2.09 10.28
N ILE A 92 8.07 0.82 10.38
CA ILE A 92 8.74 0.30 11.58
C ILE A 92 9.99 1.13 11.85
N ARG A 93 9.98 1.85 12.98
CA ARG A 93 11.12 2.63 13.48
C ARG A 93 11.58 2.04 14.81
N VAL A 94 12.88 2.03 15.02
CA VAL A 94 13.43 1.68 16.33
C VAL A 94 13.26 2.89 17.25
N VAL A 95 12.09 3.00 17.87
CA VAL A 95 11.70 4.14 18.75
C VAL A 95 12.75 4.37 19.82
N LEU A 96 13.36 3.31 20.34
CA LEU A 96 14.38 3.40 21.38
C LEU A 96 15.59 4.26 20.97
N ILE A 97 16.04 4.13 19.71
CA ILE A 97 17.14 4.96 19.19
C ILE A 97 16.69 6.42 19.06
N TYR A 98 15.45 6.64 18.65
CA TYR A 98 14.88 7.98 18.51
C TYR A 98 14.76 8.73 19.84
N ASP A 99 14.47 8.04 20.94
CA ASP A 99 14.31 8.62 22.25
C ASP A 99 15.66 8.96 22.92
N MET A 100 16.73 8.29 22.50
CA MET A 100 18.09 8.52 23.02
C MET A 100 18.83 9.66 22.32
N VAL A 101 18.39 10.10 21.15
CA VAL A 101 19.11 11.10 20.34
C VAL A 101 18.45 12.47 20.40
N GLY A 102 19.28 13.52 20.36
CA GLY A 102 18.82 14.91 20.36
C GLY A 102 18.05 15.28 19.06
N PRO A 103 17.28 16.40 19.08
CA PRO A 103 16.37 16.78 17.98
C PRO A 103 17.07 16.99 16.64
N LYS A 104 18.32 17.45 16.63
CA LYS A 104 19.10 17.59 15.39
C LYS A 104 19.47 16.25 14.76
N MET A 105 19.88 15.29 15.58
CA MET A 105 20.23 13.94 15.13
C MET A 105 18.98 13.19 14.66
N ARG A 106 17.85 13.35 15.34
CA ARG A 106 16.55 12.77 14.95
C ARG A 106 16.16 13.21 13.55
N ARG A 107 16.26 14.51 13.25
CA ARG A 107 16.01 15.06 11.91
C ARG A 107 16.93 14.47 10.85
N MET A 108 18.22 14.35 11.15
CA MET A 108 19.18 13.74 10.24
C MET A 108 18.82 12.28 9.96
N LEU A 109 18.42 11.53 10.97
CA LEU A 109 17.96 10.15 10.83
C LEU A 109 16.69 10.06 9.95
N ASP A 110 15.70 10.95 10.14
CA ASP A 110 14.47 10.97 9.33
C ASP A 110 14.79 11.20 7.85
N VAL A 111 15.69 12.12 7.54
CA VAL A 111 16.13 12.37 6.16
C VAL A 111 16.87 11.16 5.58
N VAL A 112 17.81 10.59 6.33
CA VAL A 112 18.60 9.42 5.88
C VAL A 112 17.68 8.22 5.63
N ILE A 113 16.77 7.93 6.57
CA ILE A 113 15.80 6.83 6.42
C ILE A 113 14.93 7.06 5.19
N SER A 114 14.39 8.27 4.99
CA SER A 114 13.56 8.59 3.82
C SER A 114 14.32 8.43 2.51
N LEU A 115 15.61 8.79 2.47
CA LEU A 115 16.46 8.58 1.29
C LEU A 115 16.74 7.09 1.03
N VAL A 116 17.04 6.31 2.07
CA VAL A 116 17.24 4.86 1.93
C VAL A 116 15.95 4.20 1.43
N CYS A 117 14.80 4.57 1.97
CA CYS A 117 13.49 4.08 1.51
C CYS A 117 13.21 4.48 0.06
N PHE A 118 13.59 5.70 -0.35
CA PHE A 118 13.48 6.14 -1.74
C PHE A 118 14.31 5.27 -2.69
N PHE A 119 15.60 5.06 -2.39
CA PHE A 119 16.46 4.22 -3.23
C PHE A 119 15.95 2.78 -3.30
N SER A 120 15.47 2.24 -2.19
CA SER A 120 14.86 0.91 -2.16
C SER A 120 13.61 0.84 -3.04
N ALA A 121 12.70 1.82 -2.91
CA ALA A 121 11.49 1.89 -3.73
C ALA A 121 11.81 2.06 -5.22
N ALA A 122 12.81 2.87 -5.58
CA ALA A 122 13.27 3.05 -6.95
C ALA A 122 13.86 1.76 -7.54
N PHE A 123 14.65 1.04 -6.75
CA PHE A 123 15.19 -0.26 -7.16
C PHE A 123 14.09 -1.30 -7.41
N PHE A 124 13.11 -1.39 -6.50
CA PHE A 124 11.96 -2.27 -6.69
C PHE A 124 11.07 -1.84 -7.85
N ALA A 125 10.91 -0.53 -8.10
CA ALA A 125 10.19 -0.03 -9.26
C ALA A 125 10.89 -0.45 -10.57
N TYR A 126 12.22 -0.37 -10.63
CA TYR A 126 12.98 -0.86 -11.78
C TYR A 126 12.80 -2.37 -11.99
N ALA A 127 12.92 -3.17 -10.94
CA ALA A 127 12.66 -4.62 -11.03
C ALA A 127 11.22 -4.92 -11.47
N SER A 128 10.25 -4.18 -10.93
CA SER A 128 8.85 -4.29 -11.32
C SER A 128 8.60 -3.92 -12.79
N TRP A 129 9.30 -2.91 -13.31
CA TRP A 129 9.26 -2.56 -14.73
C TRP A 129 9.69 -3.73 -15.63
N LEU A 130 10.76 -4.43 -15.28
CA LEU A 130 11.22 -5.60 -16.02
C LEU A 130 10.17 -6.73 -16.02
N MET A 131 9.45 -6.91 -14.90
CA MET A 131 8.35 -7.87 -14.80
C MET A 131 7.16 -7.44 -15.67
N VAL A 132 6.79 -6.15 -15.63
CA VAL A 132 5.70 -5.59 -16.44
C VAL A 132 6.01 -5.72 -17.93
N ALA A 133 7.24 -5.39 -18.34
CA ALA A 133 7.64 -5.51 -19.74
C ALA A 133 7.44 -6.94 -20.28
N ARG A 134 7.77 -7.96 -19.49
CA ARG A 134 7.56 -9.37 -19.86
C ARG A 134 6.11 -9.83 -19.81
N SER A 135 5.28 -9.20 -18.96
CA SER A 135 3.88 -9.57 -18.78
C SER A 135 2.93 -8.90 -19.75
N VAL A 136 3.34 -7.76 -20.33
CA VAL A 136 2.49 -6.94 -21.21
C VAL A 136 2.90 -7.09 -22.67
N TRP A 137 4.22 -7.23 -22.96
CA TRP A 137 4.72 -7.37 -24.32
C TRP A 137 5.18 -8.79 -24.61
N SER A 138 4.68 -9.34 -25.73
CA SER A 138 5.19 -10.57 -26.30
C SER A 138 6.58 -10.33 -26.94
N PRO A 139 7.42 -11.36 -27.10
CA PRO A 139 8.67 -11.27 -27.88
C PRO A 139 8.49 -10.69 -29.29
N ASP A 140 7.31 -10.86 -29.87
CA ASP A 140 6.95 -10.35 -31.20
C ASP A 140 6.57 -8.87 -31.23
N GLY A 141 6.67 -8.15 -30.08
CA GLY A 141 6.30 -6.76 -29.94
C GLY A 141 4.79 -6.47 -29.83
N ALA A 142 3.94 -7.49 -29.89
CA ALA A 142 2.50 -7.34 -29.74
C ALA A 142 2.12 -7.21 -28.25
N ILE A 143 1.10 -6.39 -27.95
CA ILE A 143 0.54 -6.28 -26.59
C ILE A 143 -0.25 -7.54 -26.29
N ARG A 144 0.24 -8.35 -25.38
CA ARG A 144 -0.40 -9.58 -24.92
C ARG A 144 -0.33 -9.66 -23.40
N LEU A 145 -1.42 -9.31 -22.74
CA LEU A 145 -1.51 -9.38 -21.29
C LEU A 145 -1.40 -10.82 -20.79
N GLU A 146 -0.51 -11.03 -19.81
CA GLU A 146 -0.40 -12.30 -19.11
C GLU A 146 -1.71 -12.63 -18.39
N ARG A 147 -2.14 -13.89 -18.48
CA ARG A 147 -3.38 -14.40 -17.92
C ARG A 147 -3.11 -15.48 -16.88
N THR A 148 -4.10 -15.79 -16.05
CA THR A 148 -3.97 -16.77 -14.95
C THR A 148 -3.81 -18.21 -15.41
N GLY A 149 -4.24 -18.54 -16.64
CA GLY A 149 -4.23 -19.91 -17.14
C GLY A 149 -5.32 -20.81 -16.54
N SER A 150 -6.22 -20.27 -15.76
CA SER A 150 -7.36 -20.97 -15.16
C SER A 150 -8.52 -21.14 -16.13
N ALA A 151 -9.59 -21.82 -15.70
CA ALA A 151 -10.80 -21.98 -16.51
C ALA A 151 -11.49 -20.64 -16.83
N TRP A 152 -11.39 -19.63 -15.94
CA TRP A 152 -11.92 -18.28 -16.16
C TRP A 152 -10.93 -17.37 -16.90
N ASN A 153 -9.62 -17.57 -16.70
CA ASN A 153 -8.51 -16.96 -17.44
C ASN A 153 -8.52 -15.43 -17.53
N PRO A 154 -8.68 -14.67 -16.43
CA PRO A 154 -8.61 -13.21 -16.46
C PRO A 154 -7.17 -12.70 -16.58
N PRO A 155 -6.95 -11.44 -17.03
CA PRO A 155 -5.63 -10.83 -17.15
C PRO A 155 -5.12 -10.25 -15.81
N TYR A 156 -5.53 -10.81 -14.66
CA TYR A 156 -5.19 -10.31 -13.33
C TYR A 156 -3.69 -10.25 -13.04
N PRO A 157 -2.83 -11.22 -13.46
CA PRO A 157 -1.40 -11.15 -13.20
C PRO A 157 -0.75 -9.92 -13.84
N ALA A 158 -1.10 -9.60 -15.10
CA ALA A 158 -0.57 -8.41 -15.76
C ALA A 158 -1.06 -7.12 -15.10
N LEU A 159 -2.36 -7.03 -14.77
CA LEU A 159 -2.94 -5.87 -14.08
C LEU A 159 -2.33 -5.65 -12.70
N LEU A 160 -2.08 -6.71 -11.94
CA LEU A 160 -1.47 -6.63 -10.62
C LEU A 160 -0.02 -6.12 -10.70
N LYS A 161 0.77 -6.58 -11.67
CA LYS A 161 2.14 -6.11 -11.89
C LYS A 161 2.16 -4.63 -12.31
N LEU A 162 1.25 -4.20 -13.18
CA LEU A 162 1.08 -2.79 -13.56
C LEU A 162 0.72 -1.92 -12.35
N PHE A 163 -0.24 -2.39 -11.54
CA PHE A 163 -0.65 -1.69 -10.32
C PHE A 163 0.50 -1.60 -9.32
N MET A 164 1.26 -2.68 -9.12
CA MET A 164 2.43 -2.71 -8.25
C MET A 164 3.48 -1.69 -8.71
N LEU A 165 3.78 -1.63 -10.00
CA LEU A 165 4.71 -0.63 -10.56
C LEU A 165 4.22 0.79 -10.29
N ALA A 166 2.94 1.08 -10.54
CA ALA A 166 2.36 2.39 -10.29
C ALA A 166 2.48 2.78 -8.81
N MET A 167 2.17 1.86 -7.90
CA MET A 167 2.26 2.13 -6.46
C MET A 167 3.70 2.29 -5.97
N LEU A 168 4.66 1.55 -6.52
CA LEU A 168 6.09 1.74 -6.20
C LEU A 168 6.61 3.11 -6.66
N LEU A 169 6.15 3.60 -7.81
CA LEU A 169 6.48 4.95 -8.27
C LEU A 169 5.88 6.03 -7.35
N VAL A 170 4.61 5.86 -6.96
CA VAL A 170 3.95 6.76 -5.99
C VAL A 170 4.70 6.73 -4.65
N LEU A 171 5.11 5.56 -4.19
CA LEU A 171 5.88 5.38 -2.96
C LEU A 171 7.25 6.07 -3.03
N ALA A 172 7.97 5.95 -4.14
CA ALA A 172 9.23 6.65 -4.36
C ALA A 172 9.05 8.17 -4.31
N VAL A 173 8.04 8.71 -4.98
CA VAL A 173 7.70 10.13 -4.93
C VAL A 173 7.35 10.57 -3.50
N GLN A 174 6.57 9.77 -2.77
CA GLN A 174 6.21 10.05 -1.38
C GLN A 174 7.44 10.14 -0.47
N PHE A 175 8.42 9.25 -0.63
CA PHE A 175 9.66 9.31 0.16
C PHE A 175 10.53 10.53 -0.18
N ILE A 176 10.56 10.98 -1.44
CA ILE A 176 11.23 12.24 -1.80
C ILE A 176 10.55 13.43 -1.10
N ILE A 177 9.22 13.48 -1.13
CA ILE A 177 8.45 14.55 -0.47
C ILE A 177 8.74 14.55 1.04
N LEU A 178 8.75 13.38 1.68
CA LEU A 178 9.08 13.25 3.09
C LEU A 178 10.51 13.71 3.38
N ALA A 179 11.51 13.26 2.62
CA ALA A 179 12.90 13.67 2.78
C ALA A 179 13.07 15.19 2.66
N TYR A 180 12.43 15.80 1.65
CA TYR A 180 12.46 17.23 1.44
C TYR A 180 11.80 18.00 2.60
N ASN A 181 10.63 17.57 3.04
CA ASN A 181 9.89 18.23 4.11
C ASN A 181 10.60 18.08 5.46
N TYR A 182 11.17 16.92 5.79
CA TYR A 182 12.01 16.73 6.98
C TYR A 182 13.28 17.57 6.93
N ALA A 183 13.87 17.77 5.75
CA ALA A 183 15.03 18.66 5.60
C ALA A 183 14.67 20.14 5.81
N ARG A 184 13.44 20.58 5.48
CA ARG A 184 13.05 22.00 5.47
C ARG A 184 12.35 22.46 6.76
N LYS A 185 11.50 21.64 7.35
CA LYS A 185 10.70 22.01 8.53
C LYS A 185 11.40 21.60 9.82
N PRO A 186 11.62 22.49 10.79
CA PRO A 186 12.00 22.09 12.14
C PRO A 186 10.81 21.37 12.77
N GLN A 187 11.04 20.16 13.30
CA GLN A 187 10.04 19.46 14.11
C GLN A 187 9.71 20.30 15.36
N ARG A 188 8.43 20.53 15.59
CA ARG A 188 7.91 21.06 16.85
C ARG A 188 7.90 19.97 17.92
#